data_44d161859d1e2010f446754d0d091273
#
_entry.id   44d161859d1e2010f446754d0d091273
#
_cell.length_a   1.000
_cell.length_b   1.000
_cell.length_c   1.000
_cell.angle_alpha   90.00
_cell.angle_beta   90.00
_cell.angle_gamma   90.00
#
_symmetry.space_group_name_H-M   'P 1'
#
loop_
_entity.id
_entity.type
_entity.pdbx_description
1 polymer ?
#
loop_
_entity_poly.entity_id
_entity_poly.type
_entity_poly.pdbx_seq_one_letter_code
_entity_poly.pdbx_strand_id
1 'polypeptide(L)' 'MKSKEFIDMTDMIRKATVSAMDAGNEFSTPWRIIGVMTAVIETSLYQLPKAKREEQLKSLLEGIAHIERSYAKEAA' A
#
# COMPACT_ATOMS: atom_id res chain seq x y z
N MET A 1 17.85 -4.70 -1.63
CA MET A 1 17.19 -5.61 -0.68
C MET A 1 16.53 -4.81 0.44
N LYS A 2 15.31 -5.16 0.80
CA LYS A 2 14.59 -4.48 1.88
C LYS A 2 15.12 -4.96 3.22
N SER A 3 15.24 -4.04 4.18
CA SER A 3 15.70 -4.40 5.51
C SER A 3 14.67 -5.27 6.24
N LYS A 4 15.14 -6.04 7.22
CA LYS A 4 14.25 -6.83 8.06
C LYS A 4 13.21 -5.95 8.75
N GLU A 5 13.62 -4.76 9.23
CA GLU A 5 12.72 -3.82 9.89
C GLU A 5 11.60 -3.36 8.99
N PHE A 6 11.90 -3.11 7.72
CA PHE A 6 10.89 -2.74 6.72
C PHE A 6 9.90 -3.89 6.51
N ILE A 7 10.40 -5.11 6.37
CA ILE A 7 9.56 -6.30 6.16
C ILE A 7 8.67 -6.54 7.37
N ASP A 8 9.23 -6.45 8.57
CA ASP A 8 8.48 -6.66 9.82
C ASP A 8 7.36 -5.62 9.97
N MET A 9 7.65 -4.35 9.65
CA MET A 9 6.66 -3.28 9.70
C MET A 9 5.54 -3.50 8.68
N THR A 10 5.91 -3.90 7.47
CA THR A 10 4.94 -4.20 6.41
C THR A 10 4.01 -5.34 6.82
N ASP A 11 4.57 -6.41 7.38
CA ASP A 11 3.79 -7.55 7.86
C ASP A 11 2.87 -7.17 9.00
N MET A 12 3.32 -6.35 9.93
CA MET A 12 2.52 -5.87 11.04
C MET A 12 1.32 -5.07 10.53
N ILE A 13 1.54 -4.15 9.59
CA ILE A 13 0.48 -3.33 9.02
C ILE A 13 -0.51 -4.20 8.25
N ARG A 14 -0.01 -5.16 7.47
CA ARG A 14 -0.86 -6.08 6.71
C ARG A 14 -1.77 -6.89 7.63
N LYS A 15 -1.21 -7.45 8.70
CA LYS A 15 -1.98 -8.23 9.69
C LYS A 15 -3.02 -7.38 10.38
N ALA A 16 -2.66 -6.15 10.76
CA ALA A 16 -3.60 -5.22 11.40
C ALA A 16 -4.74 -4.87 10.45
N THR A 17 -4.45 -4.65 9.17
CA THR A 17 -5.44 -4.34 8.15
C THR A 17 -6.43 -5.49 7.96
N VAL A 18 -5.92 -6.71 7.82
CA VAL A 18 -6.77 -7.91 7.67
C VAL A 18 -7.63 -8.11 8.90
N SER A 19 -7.06 -7.96 10.08
CA SER A 19 -7.79 -8.10 11.35
C SER A 19 -8.92 -7.07 11.45
N ALA A 20 -8.67 -5.83 11.05
CA ALA A 20 -9.68 -4.78 11.05
C ALA A 20 -10.82 -5.10 10.08
N MET A 21 -10.51 -5.62 8.90
CA MET A 21 -11.52 -6.04 7.93
C MET A 21 -12.37 -7.22 8.45
N ASP A 22 -11.72 -8.20 9.07
CA ASP A 22 -12.39 -9.38 9.63
C ASP A 22 -13.30 -9.03 10.79
N ALA A 23 -13.01 -7.95 11.52
CA ALA A 23 -13.85 -7.48 12.62
C ALA A 23 -15.19 -6.89 12.15
N GLY A 24 -15.36 -6.69 10.83
CA GLY A 24 -16.61 -6.21 10.28
C GLY A 24 -16.90 -4.73 10.55
N ASN A 25 -15.89 -3.96 10.89
CA ASN A 25 -16.01 -2.54 11.11
C ASN A 25 -16.31 -1.85 9.78
N GLU A 26 -17.36 -1.02 9.71
CA GLU A 26 -17.77 -0.34 8.48
C GLU A 26 -16.69 0.58 7.91
N PHE A 27 -15.80 1.12 8.76
CA PHE A 27 -14.68 1.96 8.32
C PHE A 27 -13.51 1.15 7.79
N SER A 28 -13.56 -0.18 7.90
CA SER A 28 -12.48 -1.08 7.52
C SER A 28 -12.80 -1.89 6.27
N THR A 29 -13.79 -1.47 5.47
CA THR A 29 -14.07 -2.12 4.19
C THR A 29 -12.89 -1.92 3.24
N PRO A 30 -12.61 -2.90 2.35
CA PRO A 30 -11.43 -2.82 1.49
C PRO A 30 -11.30 -1.51 0.70
N TRP A 31 -12.36 -1.02 0.09
CA TRP A 31 -12.29 0.23 -0.70
C TRP A 31 -12.03 1.45 0.18
N ARG A 32 -12.51 1.46 1.42
CA ARG A 32 -12.23 2.57 2.36
C ARG A 32 -10.79 2.54 2.80
N ILE A 33 -10.24 1.35 3.04
CA ILE A 33 -8.83 1.18 3.39
C ILE A 33 -7.95 1.68 2.23
N ILE A 34 -8.29 1.31 0.99
CA ILE A 34 -7.57 1.78 -0.19
C ILE A 34 -7.59 3.31 -0.26
N GLY A 35 -8.75 3.93 -0.02
CA GLY A 35 -8.87 5.39 0.00
C GLY A 35 -8.00 6.04 1.07
N VAL A 36 -7.99 5.49 2.28
CA VAL A 36 -7.16 5.99 3.38
C VAL A 36 -5.69 5.84 3.05
N MET A 37 -5.29 4.68 2.52
CA MET A 37 -3.89 4.45 2.14
C MET A 37 -3.43 5.39 1.03
N THR A 38 -4.31 5.72 0.10
CA THR A 38 -4.02 6.70 -0.96
C THR A 38 -3.72 8.07 -0.34
N ALA A 39 -4.51 8.51 0.62
CA ALA A 39 -4.29 9.76 1.32
C ALA A 39 -2.99 9.76 2.11
N VAL A 40 -2.66 8.63 2.75
CA VAL A 40 -1.40 8.46 3.48
C VAL A 40 -0.20 8.57 2.53
N ILE A 41 -0.30 7.93 1.38
CA ILE A 41 0.75 7.99 0.35
C ILE A 41 0.96 9.43 -0.12
N GLU A 42 -0.12 10.15 -0.43
CA GLU A 42 -0.06 11.55 -0.86
C GLU A 42 0.64 12.42 0.19
N THR A 43 0.20 12.31 1.44
CA THR A 43 0.79 13.06 2.55
C THR A 43 2.27 12.74 2.70
N SER A 44 2.63 11.46 2.61
CA SER A 44 4.02 11.01 2.74
C SER A 44 4.91 11.56 1.62
N LEU A 45 4.38 11.57 0.39
CA LEU A 45 5.12 12.11 -0.75
C LEU A 45 5.44 13.60 -0.58
N TYR A 46 4.50 14.37 -0.02
CA TYR A 46 4.73 15.79 0.22
C TYR A 46 5.77 16.06 1.32
N GLN A 47 6.08 15.07 2.14
CA GLN A 47 7.15 15.20 3.13
C GLN A 47 8.55 14.99 2.53
N LEU A 48 8.63 14.50 1.31
CA LEU A 48 9.89 14.25 0.62
C LEU A 48 10.30 15.45 -0.23
N PRO A 49 11.62 15.66 -0.43
CA PRO A 49 12.11 16.60 -1.45
C PRO A 49 11.57 16.23 -2.83
N LYS A 50 11.37 17.21 -3.68
CA LYS A 50 10.76 17.03 -5.01
C LYS A 50 11.40 15.89 -5.81
N ALA A 51 12.73 15.82 -5.83
CA ALA A 51 13.45 14.78 -6.60
C ALA A 51 13.13 13.38 -6.05
N LYS A 52 13.04 13.23 -4.75
CA LYS A 52 12.71 11.96 -4.11
C LYS A 52 11.24 11.58 -4.32
N ARG A 53 10.37 12.57 -4.43
CA ARG A 53 8.95 12.36 -4.72
C ARG A 53 8.77 11.64 -6.05
N GLU A 54 9.48 12.07 -7.09
CA GLU A 54 9.39 11.48 -8.41
C GLU A 54 9.87 10.03 -8.41
N GLU A 55 10.97 9.75 -7.72
CA GLU A 55 11.49 8.38 -7.56
C GLU A 55 10.49 7.47 -6.88
N GLN A 56 9.90 7.94 -5.78
CA GLN A 56 8.95 7.13 -5.01
C GLN A 56 7.64 6.92 -5.78
N LEU A 57 7.18 7.92 -6.50
CA LEU A 57 5.99 7.79 -7.33
C LEU A 57 6.21 6.74 -8.43
N LYS A 58 7.37 6.75 -9.06
CA LYS A 58 7.73 5.77 -10.07
C LYS A 58 7.73 4.35 -9.50
N SER A 59 8.32 4.18 -8.33
CA SER A 59 8.35 2.90 -7.62
C SER A 59 6.93 2.42 -7.28
N LEU A 60 6.07 3.33 -6.84
CA LEU A 60 4.68 3.04 -6.52
C LEU A 60 3.91 2.56 -7.76
N LEU A 61 4.11 3.24 -8.90
CA LEU A 61 3.47 2.84 -10.17
C LEU A 61 3.92 1.45 -10.62
N GLU A 62 5.18 1.10 -10.40
CA GLU A 62 5.69 -0.25 -10.69
C GLU A 62 5.01 -1.29 -9.79
N GLY A 63 4.78 -0.96 -8.51
CA GLY A 63 4.06 -1.80 -7.58
C GLY A 63 2.61 -2.03 -8.02
N ILE A 64 1.94 -0.99 -8.49
CA ILE A 64 0.57 -1.08 -9.00
C ILE A 64 0.54 -1.97 -10.25
N ALA A 65 1.49 -1.81 -11.16
CA ALA A 65 1.58 -2.65 -12.36
C ALA A 65 1.78 -4.12 -11.99
N HIS A 66 2.53 -4.40 -10.94
CA HIS A 66 2.70 -5.75 -10.42
C HIS A 66 1.37 -6.34 -9.94
N ILE A 67 0.57 -5.54 -9.25
CA ILE A 67 -0.76 -5.95 -8.78
C ILE A 67 -1.67 -6.26 -9.96
N GLU A 68 -1.67 -5.43 -11.00
CA GLU A 68 -2.45 -5.67 -12.22
C GLU A 68 -2.09 -7.01 -12.86
N ARG A 69 -0.80 -7.32 -12.93
CA ARG A 69 -0.34 -8.61 -13.47
C ARG A 69 -0.82 -9.79 -12.63
N SER A 70 -0.87 -9.62 -11.32
CA SER A 70 -1.38 -10.65 -10.42
C SER A 70 -2.86 -10.94 -10.66
N TYR A 71 -3.66 -9.89 -10.87
CA TYR A 71 -5.08 -10.04 -11.20
C TYR A 71 -5.28 -10.72 -12.55
N ALA A 72 -4.45 -10.39 -13.52
CA ALA A 72 -4.52 -11.03 -14.83
C ALA A 72 -4.31 -12.55 -14.73
N LYS A 73 -3.41 -12.99 -13.86
CA LYS A 73 -3.17 -14.40 -13.60
C LYS A 73 -4.36 -15.08 -12.94
N GLU A 74 -5.01 -14.41 -11.99
CA GLU A 74 -6.21 -14.95 -11.34
C GLU A 74 -7.36 -15.12 -12.33
N ALA A 75 -7.50 -14.17 -13.26
CA ALA A 75 -8.57 -14.18 -14.25
C ALA A 75 -8.36 -15.24 -15.33
N ALA A 76 -7.14 -15.71 -15.52
CA ALA A 76 -6.83 -16.75 -16.47
C ALA A 76 -7.11 -18.17 -15.92
#